data_a806ead7ef9fa869a5a9d3be42f8b526
#
_entry.id   a806ead7ef9fa869a5a9d3be42f8b526
#
_cell.length_a   1.000
_cell.length_b   1.000
_cell.length_c   1.000
_cell.angle_alpha   90.00
_cell.angle_beta   90.00
_cell.angle_gamma   90.00
#
_symmetry.space_group_name_H-M   'P 1'
#
loop_
_entity.id
_entity.type
_entity.pdbx_description
1 polymer ?
#
loop_
_entity_poly.entity_id
_entity_poly.type
_entity_poly.pdbx_seq_one_letter_code
_entity_poly.pdbx_strand_id
1 'polypeptide(L)'
;MRISVYGFSGANLALQPKALPETVGVSCVNHYPARGDLRPWKQATTVATVPAGRASIYRFGRDVESDSTYWFSWTGTVHVVRGFLSSDATERTYYTGDGVPKVTDNTIALASSPYPAAARTLGLPKPTVAPTLSQSSAGTGDDEDRYYLWTWVNDWGWESAPSPPTKITCKPGAIIDITSLPAAPAGNYGISARRIYRTQTGTSGSAEFFFLREIISSATSTQDDARALGEALVTNGPAGESGRDFGMPPSDLKHLTGLWNGMLAGISGRGVRYCEPYMGYAWPIAYETLPPDATPVALGVWSKNLLILTNARPYLVSGDAPELLNEDPIDFEQSCIAPRSVQSMGGGVVWASPDGLCYYGSGGPRILTAGIMTQADWKAINPASIVGAQFEGLYIGSYLDGSVRKGFVIDPLSPQGITFLSSGFTASYFDRLTDSLYLLNGTSVQKWNASESLMTASFKSKVFRAPRPVNLGWMEVIADAYPVAVSLKSSWIDAEGDPQSVDEVRTVNSTAPFTLLDGFRATDFQIEVSTSVGGVQGITAASTHEEIAAS
;
A
#
# COMPACT_ATOMS: atom_id res chain seq x y z
N MET A 1 37.59 23.38 26.48
CA MET A 1 36.19 23.26 25.96
C MET A 1 36.06 21.89 25.33
N ARG A 2 34.97 21.23 25.63
CA ARG A 2 34.66 19.89 25.07
C ARG A 2 33.32 19.94 24.34
N ILE A 3 33.25 19.33 23.16
CA ILE A 3 32.05 19.10 22.37
C ILE A 3 31.91 17.59 22.22
N SER A 4 30.76 17.03 22.58
CA SER A 4 30.48 15.60 22.40
C SER A 4 29.16 15.44 21.66
N VAL A 5 29.15 14.53 20.69
CA VAL A 5 27.96 14.13 19.94
C VAL A 5 27.75 12.64 20.20
N TYR A 6 26.77 12.34 21.04
CA TYR A 6 26.29 10.99 21.31
C TYR A 6 24.82 10.90 20.95
N GLY A 7 24.49 9.99 20.08
CA GLY A 7 23.15 9.85 19.52
C GLY A 7 22.95 10.64 18.23
N PHE A 8 22.27 10.00 17.30
CA PHE A 8 22.04 10.51 15.94
C PHE A 8 20.55 10.30 15.60
N SER A 9 19.76 11.37 15.74
CA SER A 9 18.29 11.30 15.63
C SER A 9 17.77 11.74 14.27
N GLY A 10 18.65 11.90 13.26
CA GLY A 10 18.29 12.40 11.94
C GLY A 10 18.55 13.88 11.76
N ALA A 11 18.07 14.46 10.66
CA ALA A 11 18.19 15.86 10.33
C ALA A 11 16.93 16.65 10.66
N ASN A 12 17.10 17.94 10.99
CA ASN A 12 15.99 18.88 11.10
C ASN A 12 16.35 20.15 10.28
N LEU A 13 15.52 20.43 9.29
CA LEU A 13 15.72 21.55 8.36
C LEU A 13 14.94 22.81 8.78
N ALA A 14 13.99 22.68 9.70
CA ALA A 14 13.16 23.80 10.16
C ALA A 14 13.91 24.74 11.12
N LEU A 15 14.89 24.22 11.86
CA LEU A 15 15.62 24.99 12.86
C LEU A 15 16.97 25.47 12.30
N GLN A 16 17.40 26.65 12.76
CA GLN A 16 18.74 27.15 12.45
C GLN A 16 19.81 26.22 13.05
N PRO A 17 20.97 26.03 12.37
CA PRO A 17 22.01 25.10 12.81
C PRO A 17 22.50 25.29 14.24
N LYS A 18 22.47 26.50 14.78
CA LYS A 18 22.85 26.81 16.17
C LYS A 18 21.77 26.45 17.20
N ALA A 19 20.50 26.36 16.78
CA ALA A 19 19.35 26.11 17.66
C ALA A 19 18.98 24.62 17.76
N LEU A 20 19.60 23.75 16.95
CA LEU A 20 19.33 22.32 16.97
C LEU A 20 19.69 21.66 18.30
N PRO A 21 18.96 20.62 18.75
CA PRO A 21 19.40 19.70 19.80
C PRO A 21 20.75 19.03 19.42
N GLU A 22 21.47 18.52 20.41
CA GLU A 22 22.82 17.95 20.19
C GLU A 22 22.79 16.67 19.35
N THR A 23 21.72 15.86 19.44
CA THR A 23 21.55 14.61 18.69
C THR A 23 20.99 14.78 17.30
N VAL A 24 20.56 16.00 16.92
CA VAL A 24 19.93 16.32 15.64
C VAL A 24 20.89 17.10 14.76
N GLY A 25 21.03 16.66 13.52
CA GLY A 25 21.92 17.28 12.53
C GLY A 25 21.22 18.24 11.58
N VAL A 26 22.02 18.98 10.83
CA VAL A 26 21.58 19.75 9.66
C VAL A 26 21.44 18.85 8.43
N SER A 27 22.10 17.68 8.44
CA SER A 27 22.01 16.67 7.38
C SER A 27 22.23 15.27 8.00
N CYS A 28 21.47 14.29 7.51
CA CYS A 28 21.60 12.90 7.86
C CYS A 28 21.21 12.06 6.64
N VAL A 29 22.13 11.22 6.16
CA VAL A 29 21.93 10.43 4.93
C VAL A 29 22.25 8.96 5.19
N ASN A 30 21.44 8.06 4.63
CA ASN A 30 21.58 6.61 4.69
C ASN A 30 21.73 6.02 6.11
N HIS A 31 21.28 6.74 7.11
CA HIS A 31 21.32 6.32 8.50
C HIS A 31 20.12 5.43 8.85
N TYR A 32 20.38 4.33 9.55
CA TYR A 32 19.38 3.43 10.13
C TYR A 32 19.09 3.81 11.58
N PRO A 33 17.91 4.33 11.93
CA PRO A 33 17.69 5.04 13.21
C PRO A 33 17.41 4.14 14.42
N ALA A 34 17.67 2.82 14.35
CA ALA A 34 17.17 1.86 15.34
C ALA A 34 17.83 1.90 16.72
N ARG A 35 19.08 2.42 16.85
CA ARG A 35 19.87 2.30 18.09
C ARG A 35 20.43 3.61 18.65
N GLY A 36 20.26 4.72 17.92
CA GLY A 36 20.83 6.01 18.28
C GLY A 36 22.29 6.19 17.92
N ASP A 37 23.02 5.17 17.45
CA ASP A 37 24.34 5.27 16.81
C ASP A 37 24.17 5.63 15.33
N LEU A 38 25.14 6.29 14.70
CA LEU A 38 25.13 6.52 13.25
C LEU A 38 25.45 5.22 12.51
N ARG A 39 24.42 4.46 12.20
CA ARG A 39 24.55 3.16 11.54
C ARG A 39 24.09 3.23 10.09
N PRO A 40 24.92 2.76 9.12
CA PRO A 40 24.49 2.65 7.74
C PRO A 40 23.40 1.60 7.54
N TRP A 41 22.45 1.85 6.63
CA TRP A 41 21.64 0.79 6.03
C TRP A 41 22.53 -0.19 5.26
N LYS A 42 22.15 -1.47 5.22
CA LYS A 42 22.70 -2.40 4.24
C LYS A 42 22.18 -2.05 2.84
N GLN A 43 22.99 -2.30 1.83
CA GLN A 43 22.56 -2.13 0.44
C GLN A 43 21.43 -3.11 0.11
N ALA A 44 20.63 -2.77 -0.90
CA ALA A 44 19.62 -3.66 -1.44
C ALA A 44 20.25 -4.71 -2.36
N THR A 45 19.68 -5.93 -2.37
CA THR A 45 20.13 -7.03 -3.23
C THR A 45 19.12 -7.28 -4.33
N THR A 46 19.53 -7.34 -5.60
CA THR A 46 18.66 -7.68 -6.71
C THR A 46 18.24 -9.14 -6.62
N VAL A 47 16.94 -9.41 -6.57
CA VAL A 47 16.36 -10.76 -6.48
C VAL A 47 15.69 -11.18 -7.79
N ALA A 48 15.18 -10.23 -8.58
CA ALA A 48 14.54 -10.51 -9.85
C ALA A 48 14.66 -9.33 -10.83
N THR A 49 14.33 -9.58 -12.08
CA THR A 49 14.22 -8.54 -13.11
C THR A 49 12.83 -8.55 -13.75
N VAL A 50 12.32 -7.34 -14.03
CA VAL A 50 11.04 -7.13 -14.72
C VAL A 50 11.28 -6.27 -15.98
N PRO A 51 10.37 -6.26 -16.95
CA PRO A 51 10.50 -5.38 -18.12
C PRO A 51 10.66 -3.90 -17.73
N ALA A 52 11.32 -3.13 -18.57
CA ALA A 52 11.52 -1.70 -18.36
C ALA A 52 10.19 -0.91 -18.33
N GLY A 53 10.20 0.25 -17.66
CA GLY A 53 9.03 1.15 -17.59
C GLY A 53 7.92 0.68 -16.66
N ARG A 54 8.19 -0.26 -15.76
CA ARG A 54 7.21 -0.69 -14.77
C ARG A 54 7.06 0.33 -13.63
N ALA A 55 5.80 0.50 -13.18
CA ALA A 55 5.42 1.42 -12.12
C ALA A 55 4.80 0.70 -10.90
N SER A 56 4.45 -0.57 -11.03
CA SER A 56 3.93 -1.39 -9.93
C SER A 56 4.50 -2.79 -9.99
N ILE A 57 4.78 -3.36 -8.82
CA ILE A 57 5.25 -4.73 -8.64
C ILE A 57 4.43 -5.42 -7.55
N TYR A 58 4.27 -6.72 -7.69
CA TYR A 58 3.61 -7.57 -6.70
C TYR A 58 4.20 -8.97 -6.76
N ARG A 59 4.53 -9.58 -5.62
CA ARG A 59 4.98 -10.97 -5.57
C ARG A 59 3.78 -11.88 -5.37
N PHE A 60 3.57 -12.79 -6.32
CA PHE A 60 2.49 -13.76 -6.28
C PHE A 60 2.93 -15.02 -5.51
N GLY A 61 1.98 -15.63 -4.81
CA GLY A 61 2.18 -16.89 -4.10
C GLY A 61 2.42 -16.76 -2.59
N ARG A 62 1.91 -17.75 -1.81
CA ARG A 62 2.09 -17.80 -0.35
C ARG A 62 3.31 -18.60 0.06
N ASP A 63 3.54 -19.70 -0.64
CA ASP A 63 4.49 -20.76 -0.26
C ASP A 63 5.69 -20.82 -1.19
N VAL A 64 6.07 -19.66 -1.74
CA VAL A 64 7.23 -19.59 -2.64
C VAL A 64 8.49 -19.48 -1.81
N GLU A 65 9.33 -20.51 -1.83
CA GLU A 65 10.61 -20.55 -1.11
C GLU A 65 11.61 -19.52 -1.63
N SER A 66 11.57 -19.20 -2.94
CA SER A 66 12.48 -18.26 -3.57
C SER A 66 11.80 -16.94 -3.88
N ASP A 67 12.36 -15.84 -3.43
CA ASP A 67 11.92 -14.47 -3.74
C ASP A 67 12.32 -14.00 -5.15
N SER A 68 12.95 -14.85 -5.96
CA SER A 68 13.36 -14.55 -7.34
C SER A 68 12.26 -14.79 -8.39
N THR A 69 11.12 -15.43 -8.02
CA THR A 69 10.10 -15.90 -8.96
C THR A 69 8.75 -15.18 -8.81
N TYR A 70 7.93 -15.29 -9.86
CA TYR A 70 6.51 -14.89 -9.89
C TYR A 70 6.25 -13.42 -9.57
N TRP A 71 7.12 -12.54 -10.03
CA TRP A 71 6.91 -11.10 -9.94
C TRP A 71 5.95 -10.61 -11.01
N PHE A 72 4.77 -10.17 -10.58
CA PHE A 72 3.84 -9.42 -11.41
C PHE A 72 4.32 -7.99 -11.54
N SER A 73 4.16 -7.39 -12.71
CA SER A 73 4.59 -6.02 -12.94
C SER A 73 3.73 -5.32 -14.00
N TRP A 74 3.43 -4.05 -13.77
CA TRP A 74 2.60 -3.24 -14.67
C TRP A 74 3.23 -1.87 -14.93
N THR A 75 2.90 -1.28 -16.08
CA THR A 75 3.35 0.07 -16.47
C THR A 75 2.56 1.17 -15.75
N GLY A 76 1.34 0.89 -15.31
CA GLY A 76 0.48 1.79 -14.54
C GLY A 76 0.57 1.57 -13.04
N THR A 77 -0.10 2.43 -12.27
CA THR A 77 -0.32 2.23 -10.84
C THR A 77 -1.42 1.20 -10.64
N VAL A 78 -1.04 0.02 -10.15
CA VAL A 78 -1.93 -1.11 -9.91
C VAL A 78 -1.99 -1.41 -8.43
N HIS A 79 -3.21 -1.60 -7.92
CA HIS A 79 -3.47 -2.00 -6.55
C HIS A 79 -3.93 -3.45 -6.54
N VAL A 80 -3.23 -4.28 -5.78
CA VAL A 80 -3.40 -5.73 -5.78
C VAL A 80 -3.84 -6.18 -4.39
N VAL A 81 -4.85 -7.04 -4.35
CA VAL A 81 -5.35 -7.65 -3.11
C VAL A 81 -5.38 -9.17 -3.30
N ARG A 82 -4.74 -9.89 -2.40
CA ARG A 82 -4.80 -11.36 -2.33
C ARG A 82 -6.19 -11.81 -1.89
N GLY A 83 -6.65 -12.94 -2.38
CA GLY A 83 -7.91 -13.55 -1.99
C GLY A 83 -8.02 -13.84 -0.49
N PHE A 84 -9.23 -13.75 0.05
CA PHE A 84 -9.51 -13.85 1.48
C PHE A 84 -9.57 -15.27 2.01
N LEU A 85 -9.83 -16.26 1.12
CA LEU A 85 -10.03 -17.64 1.51
C LEU A 85 -8.68 -18.32 1.74
N SER A 86 -8.43 -18.75 2.96
CA SER A 86 -7.20 -19.46 3.32
C SER A 86 -7.10 -20.85 2.65
N SER A 87 -8.24 -21.45 2.32
CA SER A 87 -8.34 -22.76 1.65
C SER A 87 -8.26 -22.66 0.12
N ASP A 88 -8.14 -21.45 -0.46
CA ASP A 88 -8.03 -21.28 -1.91
C ASP A 88 -6.61 -21.64 -2.38
N ALA A 89 -6.44 -22.88 -2.82
CA ALA A 89 -5.18 -23.38 -3.38
C ALA A 89 -4.82 -22.72 -4.73
N THR A 90 -5.78 -22.03 -5.38
CA THR A 90 -5.54 -21.31 -6.63
C THR A 90 -5.00 -19.91 -6.41
N GLU A 91 -4.98 -19.42 -5.17
CA GLU A 91 -4.45 -18.11 -4.76
C GLU A 91 -5.03 -16.95 -5.56
N ARG A 92 -6.35 -16.91 -5.69
CA ARG A 92 -7.02 -15.81 -6.40
C ARG A 92 -6.53 -14.46 -5.94
N THR A 93 -6.24 -13.63 -6.92
CA THR A 93 -5.66 -12.30 -6.68
C THR A 93 -6.42 -11.29 -7.50
N TYR A 94 -6.92 -10.26 -6.81
CA TYR A 94 -7.75 -9.20 -7.38
C TYR A 94 -6.90 -7.96 -7.61
N TYR A 95 -7.13 -7.22 -8.71
CA TYR A 95 -6.41 -5.97 -8.93
C TYR A 95 -7.16 -4.98 -9.80
N THR A 96 -6.82 -3.70 -9.62
CA THR A 96 -7.34 -2.55 -10.37
C THR A 96 -6.19 -1.65 -10.82
N GLY A 97 -6.43 -0.83 -11.85
CA GLY A 97 -5.44 0.10 -12.39
C GLY A 97 -4.80 -0.37 -13.70
N ASP A 98 -5.18 -1.57 -14.19
CA ASP A 98 -4.79 -2.12 -15.48
C ASP A 98 -6.03 -2.34 -16.37
N GLY A 99 -6.72 -1.25 -16.70
CA GLY A 99 -8.03 -1.25 -17.37
C GLY A 99 -9.17 -1.55 -16.39
N VAL A 100 -10.16 -2.34 -16.82
CA VAL A 100 -11.26 -2.77 -15.94
C VAL A 100 -10.74 -3.63 -14.78
N PRO A 101 -11.47 -3.69 -13.65
CA PRO A 101 -11.10 -4.56 -12.54
C PRO A 101 -10.88 -6.00 -12.97
N LYS A 102 -9.82 -6.61 -12.47
CA LYS A 102 -9.38 -7.95 -12.89
C LYS A 102 -9.18 -8.89 -11.71
N VAL A 103 -9.22 -10.15 -12.01
CA VAL A 103 -8.87 -11.26 -11.11
C VAL A 103 -8.03 -12.28 -11.87
N THR A 104 -7.08 -12.89 -11.18
CA THR A 104 -6.24 -13.95 -11.72
C THR A 104 -6.01 -15.03 -10.67
N ASP A 105 -5.48 -16.17 -11.08
CA ASP A 105 -5.07 -17.26 -10.21
C ASP A 105 -3.71 -17.85 -10.66
N ASN A 106 -3.18 -18.81 -9.92
CA ASN A 106 -1.89 -19.42 -10.22
C ASN A 106 -1.87 -20.15 -11.57
N THR A 107 -3.02 -20.60 -12.07
CA THR A 107 -3.12 -21.34 -13.33
C THR A 107 -2.95 -20.44 -14.53
N ILE A 108 -3.70 -19.31 -14.56
CA ILE A 108 -3.68 -18.41 -15.72
C ILE A 108 -2.60 -17.33 -15.62
N ALA A 109 -2.26 -16.89 -14.41
CA ALA A 109 -1.25 -15.85 -14.22
C ALA A 109 0.17 -16.33 -14.52
N LEU A 110 0.46 -17.60 -14.19
CA LEU A 110 1.82 -18.16 -14.29
C LEU A 110 2.04 -18.96 -15.58
N ALA A 111 1.09 -18.95 -16.51
CA ALA A 111 1.17 -19.72 -17.75
C ALA A 111 2.40 -19.33 -18.64
N SER A 112 2.81 -18.08 -18.61
CA SER A 112 4.00 -17.58 -19.32
C SER A 112 4.49 -16.27 -18.73
N SER A 113 5.81 -15.99 -18.83
CA SER A 113 6.40 -14.67 -18.51
C SER A 113 6.21 -13.70 -19.69
N PRO A 114 6.07 -12.38 -19.46
CA PRO A 114 6.05 -11.69 -18.18
C PRO A 114 4.74 -11.87 -17.41
N TYR A 115 4.81 -11.88 -16.08
CA TYR A 115 3.66 -12.08 -15.23
C TYR A 115 2.93 -10.77 -14.87
N PRO A 116 1.57 -10.83 -14.65
CA PRO A 116 0.69 -11.97 -14.90
C PRO A 116 0.51 -12.22 -16.40
N ALA A 117 0.55 -13.48 -16.84
CA ALA A 117 0.37 -13.86 -18.23
C ALA A 117 -1.06 -13.56 -18.73
N ALA A 118 -2.06 -13.84 -17.88
CA ALA A 118 -3.46 -13.59 -18.15
C ALA A 118 -4.24 -13.26 -16.89
N ALA A 119 -5.41 -12.65 -17.09
CA ALA A 119 -6.37 -12.38 -16.03
C ALA A 119 -7.77 -12.35 -16.62
N ARG A 120 -8.79 -12.52 -15.79
CA ARG A 120 -10.20 -12.36 -16.13
C ARG A 120 -10.74 -11.02 -15.66
N THR A 121 -11.80 -10.56 -16.30
CA THR A 121 -12.60 -9.45 -15.78
C THR A 121 -13.23 -9.88 -14.46
N LEU A 122 -13.15 -9.02 -13.46
CA LEU A 122 -13.72 -9.28 -12.14
C LEU A 122 -15.25 -9.19 -12.19
N GLY A 123 -15.92 -10.22 -11.67
CA GLY A 123 -17.37 -10.34 -11.64
C GLY A 123 -17.95 -11.02 -12.89
N LEU A 124 -19.24 -11.26 -12.84
CA LEU A 124 -20.00 -11.85 -13.93
C LEU A 124 -21.17 -10.93 -14.32
N PRO A 125 -21.38 -10.67 -15.63
CA PRO A 125 -22.46 -9.82 -16.08
C PRO A 125 -23.81 -10.45 -15.74
N LYS A 126 -24.73 -9.65 -15.21
CA LYS A 126 -26.13 -10.05 -14.96
C LYS A 126 -26.81 -10.35 -16.30
N PRO A 127 -27.51 -11.51 -16.44
CA PRO A 127 -28.32 -11.76 -17.61
C PRO A 127 -29.46 -10.75 -17.72
N THR A 128 -29.66 -10.19 -18.92
CA THR A 128 -30.69 -9.16 -19.18
C THR A 128 -31.93 -9.70 -19.85
N VAL A 129 -31.86 -10.92 -20.40
CA VAL A 129 -32.95 -11.56 -21.13
C VAL A 129 -33.63 -12.60 -20.26
N ALA A 130 -34.93 -12.47 -20.06
CA ALA A 130 -35.75 -13.47 -19.40
C ALA A 130 -35.91 -14.72 -20.30
N PRO A 131 -36.03 -15.92 -19.75
CA PRO A 131 -36.27 -17.13 -20.54
C PRO A 131 -37.67 -17.10 -21.20
N THR A 132 -37.79 -17.64 -22.39
CA THR A 132 -39.10 -17.87 -23.03
C THR A 132 -39.59 -19.25 -22.63
N LEU A 133 -40.87 -19.35 -22.23
CA LEU A 133 -41.49 -20.57 -21.72
C LEU A 133 -42.59 -21.04 -22.64
N SER A 134 -42.69 -22.35 -22.88
CA SER A 134 -43.78 -23.00 -23.55
C SER A 134 -44.05 -24.36 -22.92
N GLN A 135 -45.29 -24.78 -22.86
CA GLN A 135 -45.67 -26.08 -22.33
C GLN A 135 -45.62 -27.11 -23.46
N SER A 136 -44.82 -28.16 -23.30
CA SER A 136 -44.72 -29.26 -24.27
C SER A 136 -45.50 -30.53 -23.84
N SER A 137 -45.82 -30.66 -22.55
CA SER A 137 -46.70 -31.72 -22.06
C SER A 137 -47.57 -31.21 -20.94
N ALA A 138 -48.85 -31.58 -20.97
CA ALA A 138 -49.82 -31.20 -19.94
C ALA A 138 -49.60 -32.01 -18.67
N GLY A 139 -49.71 -31.32 -17.51
CA GLY A 139 -49.77 -31.96 -16.20
C GLY A 139 -51.21 -32.30 -15.82
N THR A 140 -51.41 -32.65 -14.56
CA THR A 140 -52.75 -32.99 -13.97
C THR A 140 -52.94 -32.23 -12.67
N GLY A 141 -54.21 -31.97 -12.28
CA GLY A 141 -54.57 -31.24 -11.07
C GLY A 141 -54.98 -29.78 -11.37
N ASP A 142 -54.94 -28.93 -10.34
CA ASP A 142 -55.25 -27.54 -10.44
C ASP A 142 -54.11 -26.72 -11.06
N ASP A 143 -54.44 -25.59 -11.64
CA ASP A 143 -53.44 -24.67 -12.22
C ASP A 143 -52.55 -24.07 -11.14
N GLU A 144 -51.25 -24.02 -11.39
CA GLU A 144 -50.25 -23.41 -10.57
C GLU A 144 -49.40 -22.41 -11.39
N ASP A 145 -48.92 -21.37 -10.74
CA ASP A 145 -48.00 -20.39 -11.33
C ASP A 145 -46.57 -20.78 -11.02
N ARG A 146 -45.79 -20.94 -12.06
CA ARG A 146 -44.33 -21.19 -11.97
C ARG A 146 -43.57 -20.02 -12.58
N TYR A 147 -42.53 -19.57 -11.88
CA TYR A 147 -41.61 -18.57 -12.39
C TYR A 147 -40.25 -19.24 -12.63
N TYR A 148 -39.59 -18.85 -13.71
CA TYR A 148 -38.26 -19.34 -14.09
C TYR A 148 -37.32 -18.18 -14.28
N LEU A 149 -36.08 -18.34 -13.84
CA LEU A 149 -34.95 -17.44 -14.09
C LEU A 149 -33.68 -18.26 -14.28
N TRP A 150 -32.62 -17.60 -14.69
CA TRP A 150 -31.34 -18.26 -14.91
C TRP A 150 -30.18 -17.31 -14.58
N THR A 151 -28.99 -17.91 -14.34
CA THR A 151 -27.74 -17.24 -13.98
C THR A 151 -26.60 -17.72 -14.86
N TRP A 152 -25.53 -16.93 -14.97
CA TRP A 152 -24.26 -17.40 -15.51
C TRP A 152 -23.42 -18.01 -14.42
N VAL A 153 -22.63 -19.04 -14.76
CA VAL A 153 -21.63 -19.66 -13.89
C VAL A 153 -20.32 -19.76 -14.63
N ASN A 154 -19.22 -19.39 -13.96
CA ASN A 154 -17.88 -19.56 -14.51
C ASN A 154 -17.21 -20.84 -13.99
N ASP A 155 -16.06 -21.17 -14.55
CA ASP A 155 -15.28 -22.35 -14.19
C ASP A 155 -14.64 -22.30 -12.79
N TRP A 156 -14.73 -21.15 -12.09
CA TRP A 156 -14.42 -21.03 -10.67
C TRP A 156 -15.65 -21.26 -9.76
N GLY A 157 -16.81 -21.54 -10.34
CA GLY A 157 -18.07 -21.73 -9.61
C GLY A 157 -18.71 -20.43 -9.15
N TRP A 158 -18.23 -19.26 -9.60
CA TRP A 158 -18.89 -17.99 -9.33
C TRP A 158 -20.18 -17.88 -10.13
N GLU A 159 -21.21 -17.34 -9.51
CA GLU A 159 -22.53 -17.21 -10.08
C GLU A 159 -22.93 -15.73 -10.20
N SER A 160 -23.53 -15.36 -11.33
CA SER A 160 -24.02 -14.00 -11.54
C SER A 160 -25.33 -13.75 -10.80
N ALA A 161 -25.71 -12.48 -10.66
CA ALA A 161 -27.09 -12.12 -10.34
C ALA A 161 -28.05 -12.72 -11.38
N PRO A 162 -29.31 -13.04 -10.99
CA PRO A 162 -30.26 -13.71 -11.85
C PRO A 162 -30.83 -12.83 -12.97
N SER A 163 -31.30 -13.46 -14.03
CA SER A 163 -32.10 -12.82 -15.08
C SER A 163 -33.45 -12.31 -14.53
N PRO A 164 -34.14 -11.44 -15.25
CA PRO A 164 -35.56 -11.22 -15.01
C PRO A 164 -36.32 -12.54 -15.06
N PRO A 165 -37.31 -12.78 -14.17
CA PRO A 165 -38.11 -14.00 -14.18
C PRO A 165 -39.19 -13.96 -15.26
N THR A 166 -39.57 -15.15 -15.76
CA THR A 166 -40.74 -15.33 -16.61
C THR A 166 -41.75 -16.26 -15.94
N LYS A 167 -43.03 -15.92 -16.03
CA LYS A 167 -44.13 -16.69 -15.47
C LYS A 167 -44.79 -17.59 -16.52
N ILE A 168 -45.18 -18.79 -16.13
CA ILE A 168 -46.10 -19.65 -16.87
C ILE A 168 -47.12 -20.25 -15.89
N THR A 169 -48.39 -20.28 -16.31
CA THR A 169 -49.45 -20.99 -15.58
C THR A 169 -49.59 -22.38 -16.19
N CYS A 170 -49.44 -23.42 -15.38
CA CYS A 170 -49.49 -24.83 -15.84
C CYS A 170 -50.01 -25.72 -14.71
N LYS A 171 -50.20 -27.01 -14.99
CA LYS A 171 -50.59 -27.98 -13.98
C LYS A 171 -49.40 -28.72 -13.41
N PRO A 172 -49.48 -29.25 -12.18
CA PRO A 172 -48.44 -30.13 -11.62
C PRO A 172 -48.05 -31.25 -12.57
N GLY A 173 -46.74 -31.53 -12.72
CA GLY A 173 -46.23 -32.52 -13.65
C GLY A 173 -46.15 -32.08 -15.12
N ALA A 174 -46.54 -30.85 -15.46
CA ALA A 174 -46.31 -30.35 -16.82
C ALA A 174 -44.84 -30.24 -17.17
N ILE A 175 -44.51 -30.55 -18.44
CA ILE A 175 -43.17 -30.33 -18.98
C ILE A 175 -43.12 -28.96 -19.64
N ILE A 176 -42.17 -28.16 -19.22
CA ILE A 176 -41.99 -26.78 -19.71
C ILE A 176 -40.67 -26.65 -20.49
N ASP A 177 -40.81 -26.24 -21.74
CA ASP A 177 -39.66 -25.89 -22.57
C ASP A 177 -39.17 -24.48 -22.19
N ILE A 178 -37.89 -24.34 -21.94
CA ILE A 178 -37.21 -23.11 -21.56
C ILE A 178 -36.26 -22.76 -22.73
N THR A 179 -36.57 -21.68 -23.44
CA THR A 179 -35.88 -21.32 -24.67
C THR A 179 -35.41 -19.86 -24.64
N SER A 180 -34.82 -19.38 -25.74
CA SER A 180 -34.30 -18.02 -25.89
C SER A 180 -33.19 -17.66 -24.89
N LEU A 181 -32.42 -18.64 -24.48
CA LEU A 181 -31.24 -18.42 -23.63
C LEU A 181 -30.10 -17.90 -24.51
N PRO A 182 -29.63 -16.64 -24.32
CA PRO A 182 -28.63 -16.01 -25.19
C PRO A 182 -27.27 -16.69 -25.04
N ALA A 183 -26.38 -16.52 -26.04
CA ALA A 183 -24.99 -16.89 -25.93
C ALA A 183 -24.30 -16.14 -24.77
N ALA A 184 -23.18 -16.70 -24.27
CA ALA A 184 -22.38 -16.03 -23.26
C ALA A 184 -21.91 -14.66 -23.78
N PRO A 185 -21.95 -13.61 -22.94
CA PRO A 185 -21.53 -12.28 -23.33
C PRO A 185 -20.05 -12.26 -23.71
N ALA A 186 -19.70 -11.38 -24.65
CA ALA A 186 -18.30 -11.17 -25.02
C ALA A 186 -17.51 -10.62 -23.83
N GLY A 187 -16.30 -11.12 -23.62
CA GLY A 187 -15.40 -10.74 -22.53
C GLY A 187 -14.71 -11.94 -21.89
N ASN A 188 -13.68 -11.69 -21.14
CA ASN A 188 -12.90 -12.74 -20.47
C ASN A 188 -13.44 -12.99 -19.05
N TYR A 189 -14.60 -13.63 -18.95
CA TYR A 189 -15.28 -13.96 -17.68
C TYR A 189 -15.09 -15.42 -17.24
N GLY A 190 -14.67 -16.28 -18.15
CA GLY A 190 -14.56 -17.72 -17.90
C GLY A 190 -15.91 -18.43 -17.78
N ILE A 191 -16.98 -17.90 -18.39
CA ILE A 191 -18.32 -18.48 -18.31
C ILE A 191 -18.32 -19.86 -18.97
N SER A 192 -18.65 -20.90 -18.21
CA SER A 192 -18.69 -22.30 -18.63
C SER A 192 -20.11 -22.89 -18.64
N ALA A 193 -20.97 -22.41 -17.74
CA ALA A 193 -22.30 -22.94 -17.54
C ALA A 193 -23.34 -21.85 -17.26
N ARG A 194 -24.57 -22.29 -17.19
CA ARG A 194 -25.70 -21.51 -16.67
C ARG A 194 -26.57 -22.41 -15.79
N ARG A 195 -27.14 -21.84 -14.74
CA ARG A 195 -28.09 -22.50 -13.84
C ARG A 195 -29.48 -21.98 -14.08
N ILE A 196 -30.44 -22.90 -14.09
CA ILE A 196 -31.86 -22.61 -14.24
C ILE A 196 -32.52 -22.84 -12.89
N TYR A 197 -33.41 -21.94 -12.53
CA TYR A 197 -34.14 -21.98 -11.27
C TYR A 197 -35.64 -21.85 -11.53
N ARG A 198 -36.44 -22.52 -10.70
CA ARG A 198 -37.89 -22.50 -10.74
C ARG A 198 -38.46 -22.21 -9.36
N THR A 199 -39.56 -21.46 -9.27
CA THR A 199 -40.27 -21.31 -8.01
C THR A 199 -40.97 -22.60 -7.60
N GLN A 200 -41.02 -22.83 -6.30
CA GLN A 200 -41.93 -23.76 -5.66
C GLN A 200 -42.85 -22.95 -4.77
N THR A 201 -44.17 -23.13 -4.95
CA THR A 201 -45.18 -22.42 -4.14
C THR A 201 -45.17 -23.04 -2.75
N GLY A 202 -44.75 -22.24 -1.75
CA GLY A 202 -44.84 -22.63 -0.34
C GLY A 202 -46.24 -22.46 0.20
N THR A 203 -46.58 -23.14 1.27
CA THR A 203 -47.83 -22.99 2.01
C THR A 203 -47.98 -21.60 2.65
N SER A 204 -46.92 -20.81 2.72
CA SER A 204 -46.89 -19.43 3.26
C SER A 204 -47.22 -18.34 2.23
N GLY A 205 -47.39 -18.69 0.94
CA GLY A 205 -47.64 -17.72 -0.13
C GLY A 205 -46.39 -16.99 -0.64
N SER A 206 -45.19 -17.22 -0.07
CA SER A 206 -43.92 -16.76 -0.60
C SER A 206 -43.39 -17.77 -1.62
N ALA A 207 -42.97 -17.29 -2.79
CA ALA A 207 -42.37 -18.12 -3.83
C ALA A 207 -40.85 -17.96 -3.78
N GLU A 208 -40.16 -19.03 -3.43
CA GLU A 208 -38.72 -19.09 -3.49
C GLU A 208 -38.27 -19.80 -4.77
N PHE A 209 -37.11 -19.40 -5.30
CA PHE A 209 -36.49 -20.04 -6.44
C PHE A 209 -35.57 -21.17 -6.01
N PHE A 210 -35.75 -22.33 -6.60
CA PHE A 210 -34.95 -23.53 -6.34
C PHE A 210 -34.19 -23.97 -7.58
N PHE A 211 -33.02 -24.51 -7.39
CA PHE A 211 -32.18 -25.04 -8.47
C PHE A 211 -32.92 -26.15 -9.23
N LEU A 212 -33.03 -25.99 -10.53
CA LEU A 212 -33.64 -26.96 -11.42
C LEU A 212 -32.55 -27.81 -12.13
N ARG A 213 -31.63 -27.13 -12.81
CA ARG A 213 -30.50 -27.80 -13.52
C ARG A 213 -29.40 -26.81 -13.92
N GLU A 214 -28.24 -27.38 -14.17
CA GLU A 214 -27.13 -26.70 -14.83
C GLU A 214 -26.99 -27.24 -16.26
N ILE A 215 -26.72 -26.31 -17.19
CA ILE A 215 -26.45 -26.60 -18.61
C ILE A 215 -25.20 -25.85 -19.06
N ILE A 216 -24.54 -26.34 -20.11
CA ILE A 216 -23.37 -25.67 -20.69
C ILE A 216 -23.74 -24.26 -21.21
N SER A 217 -22.82 -23.33 -21.15
CA SER A 217 -23.06 -21.94 -21.53
C SER A 217 -23.47 -21.72 -22.99
N SER A 218 -23.17 -22.68 -23.88
CA SER A 218 -23.55 -22.65 -25.29
C SER A 218 -24.98 -23.15 -25.57
N ALA A 219 -25.62 -23.84 -24.62
CA ALA A 219 -26.97 -24.33 -24.82
C ALA A 219 -27.99 -23.17 -24.82
N THR A 220 -28.85 -23.10 -25.82
CA THR A 220 -29.85 -22.03 -26.00
C THR A 220 -31.23 -22.41 -25.49
N SER A 221 -31.41 -23.66 -25.08
CA SER A 221 -32.68 -24.20 -24.56
C SER A 221 -32.45 -25.35 -23.59
N THR A 222 -33.45 -25.62 -22.76
CA THR A 222 -33.54 -26.78 -21.88
C THR A 222 -35.00 -27.06 -21.56
N GLN A 223 -35.27 -28.08 -20.77
CA GLN A 223 -36.62 -28.46 -20.30
C GLN A 223 -36.66 -28.58 -18.80
N ASP A 224 -37.77 -28.17 -18.19
CA ASP A 224 -38.22 -28.66 -16.89
C ASP A 224 -39.08 -29.93 -17.14
N ASP A 225 -38.48 -31.06 -16.92
CA ASP A 225 -39.09 -32.41 -17.07
C ASP A 225 -39.82 -32.88 -15.80
N ALA A 226 -40.33 -31.95 -15.02
CA ALA A 226 -41.02 -32.15 -13.74
C ALA A 226 -40.18 -32.87 -12.67
N ARG A 227 -38.85 -32.80 -12.79
CA ARG A 227 -37.92 -33.37 -11.81
C ARG A 227 -38.04 -32.70 -10.45
N ALA A 228 -37.53 -33.39 -9.43
CA ALA A 228 -37.37 -32.81 -8.10
C ALA A 228 -36.42 -31.60 -8.15
N LEU A 229 -36.73 -30.57 -7.39
CA LEU A 229 -35.91 -29.39 -7.26
C LEU A 229 -34.74 -29.67 -6.30
N GLY A 230 -33.62 -29.04 -6.57
CA GLY A 230 -32.46 -28.99 -5.68
C GLY A 230 -32.57 -27.95 -4.57
N GLU A 231 -31.42 -27.44 -4.14
CA GLU A 231 -31.37 -26.40 -3.11
C GLU A 231 -32.00 -25.09 -3.59
N ALA A 232 -32.52 -24.31 -2.65
CA ALA A 232 -32.99 -22.96 -2.93
C ALA A 232 -31.88 -22.14 -3.59
N LEU A 233 -32.26 -21.23 -4.46
CA LEU A 233 -31.33 -20.20 -4.94
C LEU A 233 -30.86 -19.44 -3.70
N VAL A 234 -29.78 -19.91 -3.14
CA VAL A 234 -29.10 -19.19 -2.09
C VAL A 234 -28.62 -17.93 -2.75
N THR A 235 -29.28 -16.86 -2.42
CA THR A 235 -28.71 -15.55 -2.60
C THR A 235 -27.46 -15.58 -1.76
N ASN A 236 -26.33 -15.57 -2.41
CA ASN A 236 -25.03 -15.74 -1.77
C ASN A 236 -24.62 -14.52 -0.91
N GLY A 237 -25.57 -13.90 -0.23
CA GLY A 237 -25.36 -12.89 0.78
C GLY A 237 -25.92 -13.33 2.13
N PRO A 238 -25.34 -12.89 3.25
CA PRO A 238 -25.77 -13.32 4.59
C PRO A 238 -27.20 -12.92 4.95
N ALA A 239 -27.88 -12.12 4.15
CA ALA A 239 -29.20 -11.56 4.44
C ALA A 239 -30.27 -11.89 3.38
N GLY A 240 -30.22 -13.01 2.72
CA GLY A 240 -31.34 -13.60 1.96
C GLY A 240 -31.98 -12.77 0.83
N GLU A 241 -31.89 -11.46 0.84
CA GLU A 241 -32.54 -10.56 -0.12
C GLU A 241 -31.56 -9.71 -0.95
N SER A 242 -30.43 -9.30 -0.41
CA SER A 242 -29.48 -8.41 -1.05
C SER A 242 -28.60 -9.07 -2.11
N GLY A 243 -28.33 -10.36 -1.99
CA GLY A 243 -27.49 -11.10 -2.94
C GLY A 243 -28.05 -11.23 -4.35
N ARG A 244 -29.32 -10.89 -4.57
CA ARG A 244 -29.96 -10.92 -5.91
C ARG A 244 -29.67 -9.67 -6.72
N ASP A 245 -29.33 -8.56 -6.10
CA ASP A 245 -29.12 -7.27 -6.74
C ASP A 245 -27.65 -6.82 -6.80
N PHE A 246 -26.73 -7.77 -6.80
CA PHE A 246 -25.34 -7.44 -7.04
C PHE A 246 -25.01 -7.40 -8.56
N GLY A 247 -23.98 -6.65 -8.89
CA GLY A 247 -23.45 -6.58 -10.24
C GLY A 247 -21.96 -6.88 -10.25
N MET A 248 -21.36 -6.58 -11.38
CA MET A 248 -19.90 -6.48 -11.51
C MET A 248 -19.42 -5.23 -10.78
N PRO A 249 -18.13 -5.17 -10.37
CA PRO A 249 -17.54 -3.91 -9.93
C PRO A 249 -17.65 -2.86 -11.04
N PRO A 250 -17.75 -1.56 -10.68
CA PRO A 250 -17.70 -0.48 -11.67
C PRO A 250 -16.43 -0.59 -12.54
N SER A 251 -16.56 -0.34 -13.84
CA SER A 251 -15.44 -0.48 -14.78
C SER A 251 -14.30 0.51 -14.56
N ASP A 252 -14.57 1.63 -13.88
CA ASP A 252 -13.61 2.68 -13.49
C ASP A 252 -13.03 2.47 -12.07
N LEU A 253 -13.36 1.34 -11.41
CA LEU A 253 -12.90 1.05 -10.07
C LEU A 253 -11.37 1.04 -9.99
N LYS A 254 -10.82 1.77 -9.03
CA LYS A 254 -9.39 1.93 -8.78
C LYS A 254 -9.09 1.94 -7.29
N HIS A 255 -7.81 1.94 -6.90
CA HIS A 255 -7.37 1.92 -5.51
C HIS A 255 -7.96 0.78 -4.70
N LEU A 256 -8.00 -0.43 -5.29
CA LEU A 256 -8.53 -1.61 -4.62
C LEU A 256 -7.78 -1.89 -3.32
N THR A 257 -8.52 -2.11 -2.24
CA THR A 257 -7.97 -2.52 -0.94
C THR A 257 -8.83 -3.59 -0.29
N GLY A 258 -8.21 -4.45 0.53
CA GLY A 258 -8.91 -5.46 1.31
C GLY A 258 -9.26 -4.94 2.70
N LEU A 259 -10.47 -5.19 3.17
CA LEU A 259 -10.94 -4.83 4.49
C LEU A 259 -10.87 -6.03 5.46
N TRP A 260 -11.03 -5.74 6.75
CA TRP A 260 -10.93 -6.69 7.87
C TRP A 260 -12.00 -7.79 7.89
N ASN A 261 -13.14 -7.56 7.26
CA ASN A 261 -14.29 -8.47 7.22
C ASN A 261 -14.42 -9.27 5.92
N GLY A 262 -13.33 -9.38 5.13
CA GLY A 262 -13.32 -10.12 3.87
C GLY A 262 -13.97 -9.36 2.70
N MET A 263 -14.21 -8.07 2.83
CA MET A 263 -14.65 -7.21 1.73
C MET A 263 -13.46 -6.63 0.94
N LEU A 264 -13.72 -6.31 -0.31
CA LEU A 264 -12.92 -5.39 -1.11
C LEU A 264 -13.57 -4.01 -1.10
N ALA A 265 -12.77 -2.98 -1.06
CA ALA A 265 -13.18 -1.61 -1.28
C ALA A 265 -12.39 -0.99 -2.43
N GLY A 266 -12.99 -0.09 -3.18
CA GLY A 266 -12.33 0.64 -4.26
C GLY A 266 -13.05 1.93 -4.60
N ILE A 267 -12.32 2.88 -5.20
CA ILE A 267 -12.85 4.18 -5.60
C ILE A 267 -13.47 4.07 -7.00
N SER A 268 -14.70 4.54 -7.16
CA SER A 268 -15.38 4.72 -8.44
C SER A 268 -16.08 6.07 -8.47
N GLY A 269 -15.79 6.88 -9.47
CA GLY A 269 -16.32 8.24 -9.56
C GLY A 269 -16.00 9.07 -8.32
N ARG A 270 -17.04 9.52 -7.59
CA ARG A 270 -16.92 10.29 -6.35
C ARG A 270 -17.11 9.47 -5.08
N GLY A 271 -17.36 8.17 -5.20
CA GLY A 271 -17.66 7.28 -4.08
C GLY A 271 -16.63 6.19 -3.88
N VAL A 272 -16.77 5.49 -2.76
CA VAL A 272 -16.09 4.24 -2.48
C VAL A 272 -17.13 3.11 -2.52
N ARG A 273 -16.87 2.10 -3.32
CA ARG A 273 -17.69 0.92 -3.52
C ARG A 273 -17.15 -0.26 -2.75
N TYR A 274 -18.04 -1.15 -2.34
CA TYR A 274 -17.70 -2.34 -1.56
C TYR A 274 -18.31 -3.59 -2.19
N CYS A 275 -17.60 -4.71 -2.09
CA CYS A 275 -18.15 -6.02 -2.46
C CYS A 275 -18.83 -6.69 -1.26
N GLU A 276 -19.59 -7.76 -1.53
CA GLU A 276 -20.07 -8.69 -0.50
C GLU A 276 -18.89 -9.33 0.25
N PRO A 277 -19.03 -9.58 1.57
CA PRO A 277 -18.00 -10.27 2.35
C PRO A 277 -17.64 -11.62 1.75
N TYR A 278 -16.34 -11.86 1.55
CA TYR A 278 -15.77 -13.08 0.97
C TYR A 278 -16.17 -13.37 -0.49
N MET A 279 -16.93 -12.48 -1.12
CA MET A 279 -17.39 -12.61 -2.51
C MET A 279 -16.88 -11.44 -3.35
N GLY A 280 -15.56 -11.38 -3.59
CA GLY A 280 -14.91 -10.29 -4.31
C GLY A 280 -15.46 -10.00 -5.72
N TYR A 281 -16.30 -10.89 -6.27
CA TYR A 281 -16.95 -10.76 -7.56
C TYR A 281 -18.35 -10.12 -7.51
N ALA A 282 -18.94 -10.00 -6.31
CA ALA A 282 -20.31 -9.50 -6.13
C ALA A 282 -20.31 -8.09 -5.53
N TRP A 283 -20.78 -7.11 -6.29
CA TRP A 283 -20.76 -5.68 -5.93
C TRP A 283 -22.18 -5.11 -5.94
N PRO A 284 -22.90 -5.10 -4.80
CA PRO A 284 -24.21 -4.49 -4.68
C PRO A 284 -24.13 -2.97 -4.90
N ILE A 285 -25.08 -2.43 -5.66
CA ILE A 285 -25.13 -0.99 -5.95
C ILE A 285 -25.34 -0.16 -4.68
N ALA A 286 -26.03 -0.73 -3.71
CA ALA A 286 -26.31 -0.07 -2.42
C ALA A 286 -25.06 0.07 -1.52
N TYR A 287 -23.99 -0.70 -1.78
CA TYR A 287 -22.80 -0.68 -0.95
C TYR A 287 -21.83 0.42 -1.41
N GLU A 288 -22.13 1.63 -1.00
CA GLU A 288 -21.38 2.83 -1.36
C GLU A 288 -21.30 3.79 -0.20
N THR A 289 -20.13 4.41 -0.01
CA THR A 289 -19.97 5.63 0.79
C THR A 289 -19.59 6.78 -0.14
N LEU A 290 -20.14 7.96 0.13
CA LEU A 290 -20.00 9.12 -0.74
C LEU A 290 -19.65 10.37 0.07
N PRO A 291 -18.36 10.73 0.21
CA PRO A 291 -17.96 11.98 0.86
C PRO A 291 -18.72 13.18 0.28
N PRO A 292 -19.46 13.96 1.10
CA PRO A 292 -20.40 14.94 0.57
C PRO A 292 -19.73 16.13 -0.12
N ASP A 293 -18.57 16.55 0.35
CA ASP A 293 -17.89 17.79 -0.05
C ASP A 293 -16.47 17.55 -0.65
N ALA A 294 -16.09 16.29 -0.89
CA ALA A 294 -14.76 15.94 -1.35
C ALA A 294 -14.76 14.79 -2.36
N THR A 295 -13.65 14.61 -3.05
CA THR A 295 -13.46 13.51 -4.00
C THR A 295 -12.38 12.56 -3.46
N PRO A 296 -12.66 11.24 -3.35
CA PRO A 296 -11.67 10.26 -2.95
C PRO A 296 -10.47 10.21 -3.90
N VAL A 297 -9.27 10.17 -3.33
CA VAL A 297 -7.99 10.12 -4.04
C VAL A 297 -7.28 8.81 -3.79
N ALA A 298 -7.30 8.31 -2.56
CA ALA A 298 -6.67 7.04 -2.17
C ALA A 298 -7.35 6.45 -0.94
N LEU A 299 -7.08 5.17 -0.68
CA LEU A 299 -7.61 4.43 0.45
C LEU A 299 -6.46 3.93 1.34
N GLY A 300 -6.64 4.01 2.65
CA GLY A 300 -5.74 3.42 3.62
C GLY A 300 -6.51 2.61 4.66
N VAL A 301 -6.01 1.45 5.05
CA VAL A 301 -6.65 0.58 6.04
C VAL A 301 -5.81 0.57 7.31
N TRP A 302 -6.46 0.77 8.44
CA TRP A 302 -5.84 0.68 9.73
C TRP A 302 -6.79 0.02 10.73
N SER A 303 -6.36 -1.09 11.33
CA SER A 303 -7.22 -1.88 12.24
C SER A 303 -8.54 -2.25 11.53
N LYS A 304 -9.69 -1.97 12.15
CA LYS A 304 -11.03 -2.16 11.59
C LYS A 304 -11.60 -0.85 11.03
N ASN A 305 -10.77 -0.03 10.41
CA ASN A 305 -11.18 1.24 9.80
C ASN A 305 -10.62 1.38 8.39
N LEU A 306 -11.39 2.01 7.52
CA LEU A 306 -10.95 2.47 6.22
C LEU A 306 -10.84 4.00 6.25
N LEU A 307 -9.67 4.51 5.93
CA LEU A 307 -9.44 5.94 5.76
C LEU A 307 -9.61 6.29 4.27
N ILE A 308 -10.61 7.10 3.97
CA ILE A 308 -10.81 7.67 2.63
C ILE A 308 -10.04 8.99 2.60
N LEU A 309 -8.93 8.99 1.88
CA LEU A 309 -8.12 10.16 1.64
C LEU A 309 -8.66 10.90 0.41
N THR A 310 -8.94 12.19 0.57
CA THR A 310 -9.62 12.99 -0.45
C THR A 310 -8.74 14.16 -0.93
N ASN A 311 -9.25 14.91 -1.88
CA ASN A 311 -8.67 16.18 -2.32
C ASN A 311 -8.91 17.35 -1.34
N ALA A 312 -9.58 17.10 -0.20
CA ALA A 312 -9.80 18.02 0.90
C ALA A 312 -9.43 17.33 2.22
N ARG A 313 -10.33 17.18 3.17
CA ARG A 313 -10.13 16.45 4.42
C ARG A 313 -10.34 14.95 4.27
N PRO A 314 -9.72 14.11 5.10
CA PRO A 314 -9.97 12.68 5.11
C PRO A 314 -11.30 12.32 5.81
N TYR A 315 -11.82 11.13 5.49
CA TYR A 315 -13.00 10.52 6.12
C TYR A 315 -12.62 9.16 6.69
N LEU A 316 -13.22 8.82 7.83
CA LEU A 316 -13.07 7.52 8.48
C LEU A 316 -14.33 6.70 8.24
N VAL A 317 -14.18 5.50 7.68
CA VAL A 317 -15.26 4.53 7.55
C VAL A 317 -15.03 3.41 8.54
N SER A 318 -16.05 3.10 9.32
CA SER A 318 -16.06 2.02 10.32
C SER A 318 -17.36 1.21 10.21
N GLY A 319 -17.35 -0.02 10.71
CA GLY A 319 -18.48 -0.94 10.70
C GLY A 319 -18.05 -2.36 10.38
N ASP A 320 -18.79 -3.35 10.86
CA ASP A 320 -18.44 -4.77 10.69
C ASP A 320 -19.19 -5.43 9.50
N ALA A 321 -20.22 -4.80 8.96
CA ALA A 321 -20.99 -5.29 7.82
C ALA A 321 -21.22 -4.16 6.81
N PRO A 322 -21.42 -4.47 5.52
CA PRO A 322 -21.58 -3.47 4.46
C PRO A 322 -22.72 -2.48 4.73
N GLU A 323 -23.84 -2.96 5.28
CA GLU A 323 -25.03 -2.17 5.59
C GLU A 323 -24.87 -1.29 6.84
N LEU A 324 -23.83 -1.55 7.64
CA LEU A 324 -23.52 -0.85 8.89
C LEU A 324 -22.31 0.06 8.76
N LEU A 325 -21.80 0.26 7.55
CA LEU A 325 -20.69 1.18 7.33
C LEU A 325 -21.13 2.61 7.61
N ASN A 326 -20.43 3.27 8.52
CA ASN A 326 -20.60 4.67 8.85
C ASN A 326 -19.39 5.47 8.38
N GLU A 327 -19.64 6.63 7.78
CA GLU A 327 -18.62 7.54 7.25
C GLU A 327 -18.61 8.83 8.06
N ASP A 328 -17.51 9.09 8.76
CA ASP A 328 -17.33 10.29 9.58
C ASP A 328 -16.19 11.16 9.03
N PRO A 329 -16.40 12.47 8.84
CA PRO A 329 -15.32 13.38 8.47
C PRO A 329 -14.33 13.52 9.62
N ILE A 330 -13.04 13.57 9.28
CA ILE A 330 -11.98 13.88 10.24
C ILE A 330 -11.72 15.37 10.20
N ASP A 331 -11.70 16.01 11.37
CA ASP A 331 -11.38 17.43 11.51
C ASP A 331 -9.87 17.66 11.34
N PHE A 332 -9.42 17.55 10.09
CA PHE A 332 -8.02 17.67 9.70
C PHE A 332 -7.92 18.08 8.22
N GLU A 333 -7.76 19.36 7.96
CA GLU A 333 -7.78 19.94 6.61
C GLU A 333 -6.50 19.65 5.81
N GLN A 334 -6.18 18.35 5.62
CA GLN A 334 -5.00 17.89 4.91
C GLN A 334 -5.38 16.90 3.79
N SER A 335 -5.38 17.40 2.57
CA SER A 335 -5.66 16.61 1.37
C SER A 335 -4.53 15.60 1.07
N CYS A 336 -4.87 14.56 0.30
CA CYS A 336 -3.89 13.65 -0.28
C CYS A 336 -3.49 14.12 -1.68
N ILE A 337 -2.22 14.52 -1.86
CA ILE A 337 -1.71 14.99 -3.15
C ILE A 337 -0.94 13.93 -3.94
N ALA A 338 -0.57 12.84 -3.30
CA ALA A 338 0.20 11.75 -3.89
C ALA A 338 -0.45 10.40 -3.53
N PRO A 339 -1.34 9.84 -4.36
CA PRO A 339 -2.00 8.56 -4.06
C PRO A 339 -1.02 7.42 -3.76
N ARG A 340 0.14 7.42 -4.41
CA ARG A 340 1.19 6.42 -4.22
C ARG A 340 2.00 6.59 -2.93
N SER A 341 1.86 7.71 -2.24
CA SER A 341 2.50 7.94 -0.94
C SER A 341 1.79 7.20 0.20
N VAL A 342 0.54 6.79 -0.03
CA VAL A 342 -0.30 6.19 1.01
C VAL A 342 0.24 4.83 1.42
N GLN A 343 0.49 4.69 2.73
CA GLN A 343 0.92 3.43 3.34
C GLN A 343 0.07 3.12 4.58
N SER A 344 -0.53 1.93 4.56
CA SER A 344 -1.20 1.34 5.71
C SER A 344 -0.15 0.69 6.60
N MET A 345 0.18 1.32 7.70
CA MET A 345 1.16 0.85 8.68
C MET A 345 0.46 0.19 9.88
N GLY A 346 1.16 -0.57 10.68
CA GLY A 346 0.58 -1.26 11.83
C GLY A 346 -0.13 -0.33 12.83
N GLY A 347 0.37 0.89 13.01
CA GLY A 347 -0.16 1.89 13.93
C GLY A 347 -1.11 2.92 13.32
N GLY A 348 -1.23 2.99 12.00
CA GLY A 348 -2.04 4.00 11.30
C GLY A 348 -1.76 4.07 9.81
N VAL A 349 -2.19 5.16 9.18
CA VAL A 349 -2.02 5.45 7.75
C VAL A 349 -1.18 6.71 7.58
N VAL A 350 -0.23 6.66 6.66
CA VAL A 350 0.64 7.79 6.27
C VAL A 350 0.31 8.22 4.85
N TRP A 351 0.29 9.54 4.58
CA TRP A 351 0.11 10.10 3.22
C TRP A 351 0.80 11.45 3.07
N ALA A 352 1.12 11.85 1.84
CA ALA A 352 1.65 13.16 1.52
C ALA A 352 0.53 14.18 1.31
N SER A 353 0.63 15.33 1.99
CA SER A 353 -0.27 16.49 1.86
C SER A 353 0.51 17.73 1.38
N PRO A 354 -0.16 18.84 1.05
CA PRO A 354 0.51 20.08 0.67
C PRO A 354 1.44 20.64 1.73
N ASP A 355 1.13 20.43 3.02
CA ASP A 355 1.84 21.03 4.15
C ASP A 355 2.84 20.09 4.82
N GLY A 356 2.85 18.81 4.47
CA GLY A 356 3.77 17.85 5.06
C GLY A 356 3.36 16.41 4.85
N LEU A 357 4.10 15.50 5.46
CA LEU A 357 3.76 14.10 5.56
C LEU A 357 2.78 13.92 6.72
N CYS A 358 1.59 13.44 6.44
CA CYS A 358 0.52 13.27 7.41
C CYS A 358 0.43 11.84 7.92
N TYR A 359 -0.09 11.69 9.12
CA TYR A 359 -0.35 10.40 9.77
C TYR A 359 -1.69 10.45 10.49
N TYR A 360 -2.45 9.36 10.40
CA TYR A 360 -3.65 9.10 11.19
C TYR A 360 -3.56 7.73 11.85
N GLY A 361 -3.77 7.68 13.15
CA GLY A 361 -3.76 6.45 13.96
C GLY A 361 -4.49 6.64 15.27
N SER A 362 -4.24 5.80 16.28
CA SER A 362 -4.92 5.83 17.58
C SER A 362 -4.78 7.16 18.33
N GLY A 363 -3.72 7.93 18.06
CA GLY A 363 -3.49 9.26 18.63
C GLY A 363 -4.13 10.40 17.85
N GLY A 364 -4.96 10.12 16.84
CA GLY A 364 -5.55 11.10 15.95
C GLY A 364 -4.61 11.57 14.83
N PRO A 365 -5.05 12.58 14.05
CA PRO A 365 -4.29 13.09 12.92
C PRO A 365 -3.13 13.98 13.34
N ARG A 366 -2.02 13.93 12.59
CA ARG A 366 -0.87 14.83 12.78
C ARG A 366 -0.03 14.95 11.51
N ILE A 367 0.75 16.03 11.41
CA ILE A 367 1.76 16.21 10.38
C ILE A 367 3.11 15.77 10.96
N LEU A 368 3.69 14.71 10.43
CA LEU A 368 4.95 14.11 10.91
C LEU A 368 6.16 15.02 10.70
N THR A 369 6.15 15.81 9.63
CA THR A 369 7.23 16.73 9.25
C THR A 369 7.12 18.09 9.92
N ALA A 370 6.06 18.34 10.70
CA ALA A 370 5.90 19.58 11.44
C ALA A 370 7.07 19.78 12.42
N GLY A 371 7.72 20.94 12.36
CA GLY A 371 8.89 21.24 13.19
C GLY A 371 10.20 20.53 12.77
N ILE A 372 10.17 19.66 11.74
CA ILE A 372 11.35 19.02 11.15
C ILE A 372 11.73 19.64 9.82
N MET A 373 10.75 20.01 9.01
CA MET A 373 10.93 20.67 7.71
C MET A 373 10.07 21.93 7.66
N THR A 374 10.57 22.98 7.00
CA THR A 374 9.72 24.09 6.62
C THR A 374 8.80 23.69 5.46
N GLN A 375 7.73 24.46 5.24
CA GLN A 375 6.87 24.23 4.07
C GLN A 375 7.64 24.38 2.74
N ALA A 376 8.67 25.26 2.71
CA ALA A 376 9.53 25.43 1.55
C ALA A 376 10.39 24.19 1.27
N ASP A 377 10.99 23.61 2.31
CA ASP A 377 11.78 22.38 2.20
C ASP A 377 10.90 21.20 1.77
N TRP A 378 9.68 21.11 2.32
CA TRP A 378 8.71 20.08 1.92
C TRP A 378 8.31 20.20 0.45
N LYS A 379 8.04 21.41 -0.02
CA LYS A 379 7.74 21.65 -1.44
C LYS A 379 8.93 21.36 -2.36
N ALA A 380 10.15 21.61 -1.89
CA ALA A 380 11.38 21.38 -2.66
C ALA A 380 11.60 19.90 -2.99
N ILE A 381 11.14 18.96 -2.17
CA ILE A 381 11.22 17.52 -2.45
C ILE A 381 10.11 17.02 -3.40
N ASN A 382 9.30 17.90 -4.00
CA ASN A 382 8.22 17.54 -4.92
C ASN A 382 7.27 16.46 -4.34
N PRO A 383 6.49 16.75 -3.29
CA PRO A 383 5.73 15.75 -2.53
C PRO A 383 4.67 15.03 -3.36
N ALA A 384 4.19 15.60 -4.47
CA ALA A 384 3.26 14.94 -5.40
C ALA A 384 3.91 13.73 -6.11
N SER A 385 5.24 13.65 -6.15
CA SER A 385 5.98 12.55 -6.77
C SER A 385 6.26 11.38 -5.82
N ILE A 386 5.87 11.49 -4.54
CA ILE A 386 6.22 10.52 -3.50
C ILE A 386 5.56 9.17 -3.77
N VAL A 387 6.39 8.14 -3.68
CA VAL A 387 6.00 6.72 -3.61
C VAL A 387 6.39 6.21 -2.23
N GLY A 388 5.41 5.72 -1.47
CA GLY A 388 5.61 5.24 -0.12
C GLY A 388 6.00 3.76 -0.06
N ALA A 389 6.70 3.40 1.00
CA ALA A 389 6.98 2.04 1.44
C ALA A 389 7.02 2.01 2.98
N GLN A 390 6.98 0.80 3.54
CA GLN A 390 7.16 0.59 4.96
C GLN A 390 8.19 -0.51 5.23
N PHE A 391 8.97 -0.35 6.29
CA PHE A 391 9.90 -1.36 6.75
C PHE A 391 10.17 -1.16 8.25
N GLU A 392 10.03 -2.22 9.05
CA GLU A 392 10.26 -2.20 10.51
C GLU A 392 9.55 -1.04 11.23
N GLY A 393 8.31 -0.73 10.84
CA GLY A 393 7.53 0.36 11.42
C GLY A 393 7.91 1.76 10.91
N LEU A 394 8.96 1.90 10.12
CA LEU A 394 9.39 3.15 9.51
C LEU A 394 8.66 3.39 8.19
N TYR A 395 8.36 4.65 7.89
CA TYR A 395 7.91 5.08 6.58
C TYR A 395 9.12 5.45 5.72
N ILE A 396 9.16 4.89 4.51
CA ILE A 396 10.19 5.19 3.51
C ILE A 396 9.52 5.84 2.32
N GLY A 397 9.83 7.12 2.05
CA GLY A 397 9.33 7.85 0.90
C GLY A 397 10.37 7.95 -0.21
N SER A 398 10.00 7.66 -1.45
CA SER A 398 10.82 7.94 -2.64
C SER A 398 10.22 9.11 -3.40
N TYR A 399 11.01 10.13 -3.70
CA TYR A 399 10.58 11.34 -4.40
C TYR A 399 11.49 11.67 -5.59
N LEU A 400 11.02 12.54 -6.49
CA LEU A 400 11.78 13.02 -7.64
C LEU A 400 12.48 14.33 -7.30
N ASP A 401 13.81 14.30 -7.35
CA ASP A 401 14.67 15.49 -7.33
C ASP A 401 15.19 15.72 -8.76
N GLY A 402 14.55 16.60 -9.49
CA GLY A 402 14.75 16.72 -10.94
C GLY A 402 14.35 15.43 -11.67
N SER A 403 15.32 14.76 -12.29
CA SER A 403 15.15 13.48 -12.98
C SER A 403 15.56 12.26 -12.17
N VAL A 404 16.13 12.46 -10.98
CA VAL A 404 16.68 11.39 -10.13
C VAL A 404 15.73 11.10 -8.97
N ARG A 405 15.50 9.82 -8.68
CA ARG A 405 14.77 9.45 -7.46
C ARG A 405 15.71 9.35 -6.28
N LYS A 406 15.38 10.10 -5.24
CA LYS A 406 15.95 10.04 -3.90
C LYS A 406 14.91 9.52 -2.91
N GLY A 407 15.33 9.26 -1.67
CA GLY A 407 14.41 8.82 -0.64
C GLY A 407 14.60 9.55 0.68
N PHE A 408 13.67 9.28 1.59
CA PHE A 408 13.77 9.66 2.99
C PHE A 408 13.13 8.60 3.88
N VAL A 409 13.53 8.57 5.14
CA VAL A 409 12.99 7.69 6.19
C VAL A 409 12.55 8.55 7.36
N ILE A 410 11.39 8.24 7.91
CA ILE A 410 10.85 8.88 9.11
C ILE A 410 10.12 7.84 9.97
N ASP A 411 10.25 7.95 11.29
CA ASP A 411 9.47 7.17 12.25
C ASP A 411 8.10 7.84 12.47
N PRO A 412 6.98 7.24 12.04
CA PRO A 412 5.67 7.84 12.23
C PRO A 412 5.22 7.90 13.69
N LEU A 413 5.77 7.07 14.57
CA LEU A 413 5.37 7.03 15.97
C LEU A 413 6.14 8.05 16.81
N SER A 414 7.42 8.26 16.50
CA SER A 414 8.29 9.19 17.24
C SER A 414 9.18 10.01 16.28
N PRO A 415 8.62 10.96 15.52
CA PRO A 415 9.37 11.72 14.53
C PRO A 415 10.29 12.75 15.20
N GLN A 416 11.55 12.40 15.42
CA GLN A 416 12.57 13.31 15.99
C GLN A 416 13.36 14.03 14.91
N GLY A 417 13.52 13.44 13.75
CA GLY A 417 14.23 13.97 12.59
C GLY A 417 13.91 13.15 11.35
N ILE A 418 14.44 13.59 10.22
CA ILE A 418 14.33 12.90 8.93
C ILE A 418 15.72 12.40 8.50
N THR A 419 15.77 11.22 7.92
CA THR A 419 16.99 10.70 7.29
C THR A 419 16.76 10.62 5.79
N PHE A 420 17.64 11.24 5.01
CA PHE A 420 17.58 11.14 3.56
C PHE A 420 18.26 9.86 3.06
N LEU A 421 17.79 9.35 1.93
CA LEU A 421 18.43 8.23 1.23
C LEU A 421 19.03 8.74 -0.08
N SER A 422 20.25 8.28 -0.38
CA SER A 422 20.97 8.66 -1.60
C SER A 422 20.31 8.13 -2.88
N SER A 423 19.47 7.11 -2.78
CA SER A 423 18.71 6.51 -3.87
C SER A 423 17.25 6.34 -3.50
N GLY A 424 16.37 6.38 -4.51
CA GLY A 424 14.94 6.11 -4.38
C GLY A 424 14.51 4.93 -5.23
N PHE A 425 13.20 4.75 -5.36
CA PHE A 425 12.58 3.64 -6.10
C PHE A 425 11.33 4.10 -6.86
N THR A 426 10.93 3.33 -7.87
CA THR A 426 9.73 3.62 -8.68
C THR A 426 8.49 2.88 -8.20
N ALA A 427 8.65 1.76 -7.51
CA ALA A 427 7.57 1.00 -6.88
C ALA A 427 8.09 0.26 -5.65
N SER A 428 7.19 -0.12 -4.76
CA SER A 428 7.47 -0.91 -3.57
C SER A 428 6.45 -2.04 -3.41
N TYR A 429 6.88 -3.12 -2.78
CA TYR A 429 6.04 -4.22 -2.34
C TYR A 429 6.55 -4.70 -0.98
N PHE A 430 5.67 -4.69 0.02
CA PHE A 430 5.98 -5.24 1.33
C PHE A 430 5.33 -6.62 1.48
N ASP A 431 6.15 -7.64 1.63
CA ASP A 431 5.70 -9.01 1.86
C ASP A 431 5.55 -9.27 3.36
N ARG A 432 4.31 -9.31 3.83
CA ARG A 432 3.98 -9.55 5.24
C ARG A 432 4.31 -10.97 5.73
N LEU A 433 4.45 -11.94 4.82
CA LEU A 433 4.77 -13.32 5.20
C LEU A 433 6.24 -13.48 5.58
N THR A 434 7.11 -12.73 4.90
CA THR A 434 8.56 -12.79 5.09
C THR A 434 9.14 -11.55 5.76
N ASP A 435 8.27 -10.59 6.13
CA ASP A 435 8.63 -9.28 6.70
C ASP A 435 9.72 -8.58 5.87
N SER A 436 9.57 -8.63 4.55
CA SER A 436 10.57 -8.17 3.60
C SER A 436 10.02 -7.08 2.70
N LEU A 437 10.81 -6.02 2.53
CA LEU A 437 10.50 -4.93 1.60
C LEU A 437 11.25 -5.15 0.28
N TYR A 438 10.52 -5.06 -0.83
CA TYR A 438 11.05 -5.09 -2.18
C TYR A 438 10.80 -3.75 -2.88
N LEU A 439 11.82 -3.26 -3.56
CA LEU A 439 11.85 -1.98 -4.24
C LEU A 439 12.15 -2.20 -5.72
N LEU A 440 11.47 -1.46 -6.59
CA LEU A 440 11.77 -1.46 -8.02
C LEU A 440 12.68 -0.29 -8.35
N ASN A 441 13.84 -0.58 -8.92
CA ASN A 441 14.78 0.40 -9.43
C ASN A 441 15.14 0.05 -10.89
N GLY A 442 14.65 0.84 -11.85
CA GLY A 442 14.76 0.51 -13.26
C GLY A 442 14.04 -0.79 -13.61
N THR A 443 14.78 -1.81 -13.99
CA THR A 443 14.28 -3.18 -14.26
C THR A 443 14.50 -4.13 -13.08
N SER A 444 15.24 -3.72 -12.05
CA SER A 444 15.66 -4.59 -10.96
C SER A 444 14.67 -4.53 -9.80
N VAL A 445 14.14 -5.67 -9.41
CA VAL A 445 13.45 -5.87 -8.13
C VAL A 445 14.49 -6.17 -7.08
N GLN A 446 14.58 -5.31 -6.07
CA GLN A 446 15.64 -5.35 -5.06
C GLN A 446 15.02 -5.57 -3.68
N LYS A 447 15.54 -6.54 -2.94
CA LYS A 447 15.22 -6.73 -1.52
C LYS A 447 15.98 -5.70 -0.71
N TRP A 448 15.26 -4.89 0.05
CA TRP A 448 15.82 -3.83 0.88
C TRP A 448 16.61 -4.38 2.06
N ASN A 449 17.70 -3.72 2.43
CA ASN A 449 18.51 -4.01 3.62
C ASN A 449 19.04 -5.46 3.67
N ALA A 450 19.30 -6.10 2.51
CA ALA A 450 19.58 -7.54 2.41
C ALA A 450 21.04 -7.89 2.02
N SER A 451 21.83 -6.93 1.56
CA SER A 451 23.23 -7.15 1.18
C SER A 451 24.16 -7.26 2.39
N GLU A 452 25.28 -7.92 2.24
CA GLU A 452 26.39 -7.85 3.21
C GLU A 452 27.10 -6.49 3.19
N SER A 453 27.07 -5.78 2.06
CA SER A 453 27.66 -4.45 1.93
C SER A 453 26.77 -3.38 2.54
N LEU A 454 27.39 -2.41 3.20
CA LEU A 454 26.72 -1.26 3.80
C LEU A 454 26.66 -0.09 2.83
N MET A 455 25.63 0.77 3.00
CA MET A 455 25.61 2.10 2.40
C MET A 455 26.62 3.01 3.09
N THR A 456 26.94 4.15 2.50
CA THR A 456 27.70 5.19 3.22
C THR A 456 26.69 6.06 3.98
N ALA A 457 26.68 5.95 5.31
CA ALA A 457 25.93 6.86 6.16
C ALA A 457 26.73 8.12 6.45
N SER A 458 26.08 9.27 6.48
CA SER A 458 26.69 10.53 6.89
C SER A 458 25.77 11.33 7.80
N PHE A 459 26.39 12.07 8.71
CA PHE A 459 25.70 12.96 9.63
C PHE A 459 26.51 14.25 9.78
N LYS A 460 25.84 15.40 9.69
CA LYS A 460 26.42 16.70 9.93
C LYS A 460 25.72 17.36 11.10
N SER A 461 26.47 17.62 12.17
CA SER A 461 25.97 18.12 13.44
C SER A 461 25.38 19.53 13.35
N LYS A 462 24.78 19.96 14.44
CA LYS A 462 24.52 21.38 14.70
C LYS A 462 25.83 22.20 14.66
N VAL A 463 25.71 23.51 14.67
CA VAL A 463 26.82 24.42 14.93
C VAL A 463 26.92 24.68 16.44
N PHE A 464 28.00 24.23 17.05
CA PHE A 464 28.32 24.47 18.45
C PHE A 464 29.01 25.82 18.58
N ARG A 465 28.55 26.68 19.46
CA ARG A 465 29.13 27.99 19.70
C ARG A 465 29.88 28.04 21.04
N ALA A 466 31.16 28.38 20.97
CA ALA A 466 31.97 28.61 22.13
C ALA A 466 31.70 30.01 22.72
N PRO A 467 31.69 30.20 24.05
CA PRO A 467 31.48 31.49 24.69
C PRO A 467 32.63 32.46 24.48
N ARG A 468 33.81 31.94 24.11
CA ARG A 468 35.04 32.70 23.74
C ARG A 468 35.79 31.96 22.66
N PRO A 469 36.64 32.62 21.87
CA PRO A 469 37.47 31.95 20.88
C PRO A 469 38.41 30.91 21.53
N VAL A 470 38.29 29.67 21.07
CA VAL A 470 39.08 28.52 21.56
C VAL A 470 39.66 27.75 20.37
N ASN A 471 40.70 26.98 20.62
CA ASN A 471 41.14 25.90 19.71
C ASN A 471 40.68 24.54 20.26
N LEU A 472 40.13 23.68 19.39
CA LEU A 472 39.93 22.26 19.65
C LEU A 472 41.09 21.50 19.09
N GLY A 473 42.00 21.05 19.95
CA GLY A 473 43.27 20.44 19.54
C GLY A 473 43.24 18.91 19.47
N TRP A 474 42.16 18.28 19.96
CA TRP A 474 42.06 16.82 20.05
C TRP A 474 40.65 16.34 19.64
N MET A 475 40.62 15.14 19.02
CA MET A 475 39.34 14.48 18.71
C MET A 475 39.46 12.98 18.95
N GLU A 476 38.35 12.37 19.34
CA GLU A 476 38.12 10.93 19.47
C GLU A 476 36.84 10.54 18.74
N VAL A 477 36.88 9.39 18.06
CA VAL A 477 35.73 8.80 17.39
C VAL A 477 35.54 7.37 17.87
N ILE A 478 34.43 7.06 18.47
CA ILE A 478 34.09 5.72 18.98
C ILE A 478 33.16 5.06 17.95
N ALA A 479 33.59 3.97 17.35
CA ALA A 479 32.88 3.23 16.32
C ALA A 479 33.05 1.71 16.44
N ASP A 480 32.06 0.95 15.92
CA ASP A 480 32.11 -0.52 15.89
C ASP A 480 33.21 -1.03 14.94
N ALA A 481 33.50 -0.28 13.88
CA ALA A 481 34.47 -0.62 12.87
C ALA A 481 35.09 0.64 12.23
N TYR A 482 36.28 0.49 11.67
CA TYR A 482 37.05 1.54 11.00
C TYR A 482 37.42 1.09 9.57
N PRO A 483 37.70 2.03 8.63
CA PRO A 483 37.92 3.47 8.83
C PRO A 483 36.60 4.26 8.92
N VAL A 484 36.66 5.40 9.62
CA VAL A 484 35.60 6.42 9.69
C VAL A 484 36.14 7.75 9.19
N ALA A 485 35.46 8.41 8.27
CA ALA A 485 35.85 9.75 7.86
C ALA A 485 35.15 10.78 8.75
N VAL A 486 35.89 11.76 9.23
CA VAL A 486 35.37 12.85 10.05
C VAL A 486 35.94 14.18 9.59
N SER A 487 35.12 15.24 9.64
CA SER A 487 35.62 16.61 9.48
C SER A 487 35.17 17.49 10.63
N LEU A 488 36.03 18.44 10.98
CA LEU A 488 35.74 19.53 11.91
C LEU A 488 35.87 20.85 11.17
N LYS A 489 34.73 21.52 10.98
CA LYS A 489 34.71 22.89 10.47
C LYS A 489 34.74 23.86 11.65
N SER A 490 35.82 24.66 11.73
CA SER A 490 36.01 25.75 12.70
C SER A 490 35.83 27.07 12.01
N SER A 491 35.04 27.99 12.57
CA SER A 491 34.80 29.30 11.95
C SER A 491 34.76 30.41 12.99
N TRP A 492 35.19 31.62 12.57
CA TRP A 492 35.25 32.82 13.40
C TRP A 492 35.16 34.08 12.52
N ILE A 493 35.05 35.22 13.18
CA ILE A 493 35.20 36.54 12.57
C ILE A 493 36.58 37.08 13.00
N ASP A 494 37.40 37.49 12.04
CA ASP A 494 38.71 38.06 12.33
C ASP A 494 38.64 39.53 12.87
N ALA A 495 39.81 40.16 13.08
CA ALA A 495 39.88 41.50 13.63
C ALA A 495 39.35 42.57 12.66
N GLU A 496 39.37 42.29 11.38
CA GLU A 496 38.91 43.14 10.29
C GLU A 496 37.37 42.98 10.07
N GLY A 497 36.73 42.00 10.72
CA GLY A 497 35.30 41.70 10.61
C GLY A 497 34.96 40.68 9.52
N ASP A 498 35.96 40.06 8.90
CA ASP A 498 35.77 39.11 7.82
C ASP A 498 35.55 37.68 8.35
N PRO A 499 34.65 36.91 7.73
CA PRO A 499 34.41 35.51 8.11
C PRO A 499 35.56 34.61 7.67
N GLN A 500 36.16 33.93 8.63
CA GLN A 500 37.20 32.92 8.42
C GLN A 500 36.71 31.54 8.75
N SER A 501 37.25 30.51 8.07
CA SER A 501 36.98 29.11 8.40
C SER A 501 38.13 28.18 8.04
N VAL A 502 38.29 27.14 8.84
CA VAL A 502 39.19 26.00 8.57
C VAL A 502 38.31 24.74 8.60
N ASP A 503 38.47 23.90 7.59
CA ASP A 503 37.81 22.59 7.50
C ASP A 503 38.92 21.52 7.50
N GLU A 504 38.95 20.75 8.57
CA GLU A 504 39.94 19.68 8.75
C GLU A 504 39.27 18.32 8.55
N VAL A 505 39.72 17.58 7.53
CA VAL A 505 39.21 16.26 7.19
C VAL A 505 40.21 15.19 7.60
N ARG A 506 39.76 14.15 8.30
CA ARG A 506 40.56 13.01 8.75
C ARG A 506 39.89 11.68 8.46
N THR A 507 40.71 10.68 8.15
CA THR A 507 40.29 9.27 8.15
C THR A 507 40.80 8.63 9.44
N VAL A 508 39.90 8.23 10.30
CA VAL A 508 40.18 7.67 11.63
C VAL A 508 40.21 6.15 11.51
N ASN A 509 41.25 5.51 12.02
CA ASN A 509 41.46 4.08 11.90
C ASN A 509 41.38 3.32 13.24
N SER A 510 41.18 4.01 14.34
CA SER A 510 41.03 3.43 15.68
C SER A 510 40.33 4.38 16.62
N THR A 511 39.96 3.91 17.82
CA THR A 511 39.40 4.75 18.89
C THR A 511 40.44 5.69 19.54
N ALA A 512 41.73 5.53 19.27
CA ALA A 512 42.73 6.37 19.91
C ALA A 512 42.51 7.86 19.57
N PRO A 513 42.53 8.74 20.59
CA PRO A 513 42.43 10.17 20.36
C PRO A 513 43.57 10.68 19.46
N PHE A 514 43.30 11.63 18.60
CA PHE A 514 44.25 12.20 17.65
C PHE A 514 44.22 13.73 17.73
N THR A 515 45.33 14.35 17.30
CA THR A 515 45.50 15.79 17.28
C THR A 515 44.83 16.42 16.06
N LEU A 516 44.23 17.55 16.27
CA LEU A 516 43.68 18.45 15.24
C LEU A 516 44.64 19.60 14.96
N LEU A 517 44.37 20.33 13.87
CA LEU A 517 45.16 21.52 13.51
C LEU A 517 45.08 22.56 14.62
N ASP A 518 46.19 23.22 14.86
CA ASP A 518 46.31 24.32 15.79
C ASP A 518 46.71 25.63 15.09
N GLY A 519 47.03 26.70 15.87
CA GLY A 519 47.44 27.97 15.32
C GLY A 519 46.31 28.98 15.06
N PHE A 520 45.05 28.64 15.34
CA PHE A 520 43.90 29.52 15.26
C PHE A 520 42.96 29.34 16.46
N ARG A 521 42.04 30.30 16.67
CA ARG A 521 40.94 30.19 17.64
C ARG A 521 39.63 30.48 16.96
N ALA A 522 38.68 29.61 17.09
CA ALA A 522 37.35 29.72 16.50
C ALA A 522 36.26 29.86 17.56
N THR A 523 35.10 30.37 17.17
CA THR A 523 33.91 30.49 18.00
C THR A 523 32.81 29.54 17.63
N ASP A 524 32.77 29.10 16.39
CA ASP A 524 31.73 28.20 15.90
C ASP A 524 32.37 26.91 15.34
N PHE A 525 31.81 25.75 15.72
CA PHE A 525 32.33 24.43 15.36
C PHE A 525 31.21 23.55 14.83
N GLN A 526 31.49 22.80 13.76
CA GLN A 526 30.54 21.84 13.19
C GLN A 526 31.27 20.54 12.83
N ILE A 527 30.74 19.42 13.26
CA ILE A 527 31.31 18.10 13.01
C ILE A 527 30.49 17.42 11.90
N GLU A 528 31.19 16.86 10.92
CA GLU A 528 30.61 15.96 9.93
C GLU A 528 31.31 14.60 10.01
N VAL A 529 30.54 13.53 9.96
CA VAL A 529 31.05 12.16 10.04
C VAL A 529 30.40 11.29 8.97
N SER A 530 31.19 10.40 8.38
CA SER A 530 30.66 9.37 7.46
C SER A 530 31.33 8.03 7.68
N THR A 531 30.53 6.96 7.52
CA THR A 531 30.96 5.58 7.68
C THR A 531 30.26 4.66 6.68
N SER A 532 30.96 3.63 6.23
CA SER A 532 30.42 2.56 5.39
C SER A 532 30.78 1.16 5.90
N VAL A 533 31.33 1.08 7.12
CA VAL A 533 31.88 -0.18 7.67
C VAL A 533 31.24 -0.60 9.00
N GLY A 534 30.62 0.32 9.73
CA GLY A 534 30.00 0.03 11.03
C GLY A 534 29.28 1.24 11.61
N GLY A 535 28.71 1.10 12.80
CA GLY A 535 28.06 2.17 13.53
C GLY A 535 29.08 3.08 14.23
N VAL A 536 28.84 4.40 14.19
CA VAL A 536 29.56 5.39 15.01
C VAL A 536 28.71 5.67 16.24
N GLN A 537 29.28 5.40 17.43
CA GLN A 537 28.60 5.54 18.71
C GLN A 537 28.70 6.96 19.27
N GLY A 538 29.84 7.63 19.02
CA GLY A 538 30.07 8.97 19.52
C GLY A 538 31.32 9.62 18.96
N ILE A 539 31.33 10.95 19.04
CA ILE A 539 32.45 11.80 18.63
C ILE A 539 32.67 12.84 19.70
N THR A 540 33.90 12.99 20.16
CA THR A 540 34.30 14.02 21.12
C THR A 540 35.41 14.85 20.52
N ALA A 541 35.28 16.17 20.55
CA ALA A 541 36.33 17.12 20.24
C ALA A 541 36.63 17.99 21.46
N ALA A 542 37.89 18.20 21.80
CA ALA A 542 38.27 18.90 23.01
C ALA A 542 39.50 19.79 22.81
N SER A 543 39.69 20.76 23.70
CA SER A 543 40.87 21.64 23.65
C SER A 543 42.13 20.96 24.14
N THR A 544 42.02 19.98 25.05
CA THR A 544 43.14 19.22 25.58
C THR A 544 42.90 17.72 25.58
N HIS A 545 43.96 16.92 25.60
CA HIS A 545 43.86 15.46 25.72
C HIS A 545 43.20 15.01 27.02
N GLU A 546 43.44 15.72 28.11
CA GLU A 546 42.82 15.40 29.43
C GLU A 546 41.29 15.56 29.44
N GLU A 547 40.78 16.52 28.68
CA GLU A 547 39.31 16.71 28.54
C GLU A 547 38.65 15.55 27.77
N ILE A 548 39.38 14.84 26.89
CA ILE A 548 38.90 13.60 26.25
C ILE A 548 38.98 12.44 27.24
N ALA A 549 40.12 12.27 27.95
CA ALA A 549 40.31 11.17 28.88
C ALA A 549 39.35 11.21 30.08
N ALA A 550 38.74 12.36 30.37
CA ALA A 550 37.71 12.54 31.41
C ALA A 550 36.28 12.15 30.91
N SER A 551 36.16 11.60 29.71
CA SER A 551 34.89 11.11 29.15
C SER A 551 34.68 9.63 29.47
#